data_dbf5f0d63e0e97c1f3c9778afbc33f20
#
_entry.id   dbf5f0d63e0e97c1f3c9778afbc33f20
#
_cell.length_a   1.000
_cell.length_b   1.000
_cell.length_c   1.000
_cell.angle_alpha   90.00
_cell.angle_beta   90.00
_cell.angle_gamma   90.00
#
_symmetry.space_group_name_H-M   'P 1'
#
loop_
_entity.id
_entity.type
_entity.pdbx_description
1 polymer ?
#
loop_
_entity_poly.entity_id
_entity_poly.type
_entity_poly.pdbx_seq_one_letter_code
_entity_poly.pdbx_strand_id
1 'polypeptide(L)'
;PTVWKAFDEWTAILAGDALLTLAFDVLARETTHRDPAIRIALVQAMARASGAAGMVGGQALDLMADKLGDPRTPTADHIRRLQAMKTGALLVYACEAGAILGHAPEAERKALVEFGTALGLAFQIADDLLDAEGDAATVGKAVAKDAAAGKATLVSLMGIPAARQMLAETEARANAALAPFSTKADILRAAARFVVARKS
;
A
#
# COMPACT_ATOMS: atom_id res chain seq x y z
N PRO A 1 4.60 8.90 20.33
CA PRO A 1 5.64 7.86 20.21
C PRO A 1 5.03 6.53 19.79
N THR A 2 5.79 5.70 19.06
CA THR A 2 5.40 4.32 18.73
C THR A 2 5.33 3.46 20.01
N VAL A 3 4.58 2.34 19.96
CA VAL A 3 4.40 1.46 21.13
C VAL A 3 5.75 0.96 21.67
N TRP A 4 6.69 0.57 20.79
CA TRP A 4 8.00 0.11 21.24
C TRP A 4 8.84 1.20 21.91
N LYS A 5 8.63 2.49 21.55
CA LYS A 5 9.27 3.62 22.22
C LYS A 5 8.61 4.02 23.53
N ALA A 6 7.27 3.88 23.61
CA ALA A 6 6.52 4.24 24.80
C ALA A 6 6.59 3.14 25.88
N PHE A 7 6.74 1.87 25.45
CA PHE A 7 6.76 0.69 26.32
C PHE A 7 8.04 -0.11 26.04
N ASP A 8 7.94 -1.19 25.25
CA ASP A 8 9.02 -2.09 24.90
C ASP A 8 8.75 -2.83 23.57
N GLU A 9 9.74 -3.58 23.07
CA GLU A 9 9.70 -4.25 21.77
C GLU A 9 8.67 -5.38 21.76
N TRP A 10 8.64 -6.24 22.78
CA TRP A 10 7.72 -7.37 22.81
C TRP A 10 6.27 -6.92 23.00
N THR A 11 6.01 -5.84 23.77
CA THR A 11 4.67 -5.23 23.86
C THR A 11 4.22 -4.72 22.49
N ALA A 12 5.12 -4.12 21.70
CA ALA A 12 4.78 -3.65 20.36
C ALA A 12 4.43 -4.80 19.41
N ILE A 13 5.17 -5.91 19.46
CA ILE A 13 4.90 -7.11 18.65
C ILE A 13 3.53 -7.70 19.02
N LEU A 14 3.29 -7.94 20.32
CA LEU A 14 2.02 -8.50 20.80
C LEU A 14 0.82 -7.60 20.51
N ALA A 15 0.99 -6.28 20.59
CA ALA A 15 -0.05 -5.34 20.19
C ALA A 15 -0.39 -5.44 18.70
N GLY A 16 0.60 -5.61 17.85
CA GLY A 16 0.40 -5.85 16.41
C GLY A 16 -0.35 -7.15 16.14
N ASP A 17 0.05 -8.24 16.79
CA ASP A 17 -0.61 -9.54 16.68
C ASP A 17 -2.07 -9.49 17.15
N ALA A 18 -2.30 -8.81 18.28
CA ALA A 18 -3.65 -8.62 18.82
C ALA A 18 -4.54 -7.80 17.88
N LEU A 19 -4.00 -6.72 17.27
CA LEU A 19 -4.74 -5.89 16.32
C LEU A 19 -5.09 -6.66 15.03
N LEU A 20 -4.17 -7.46 14.52
CA LEU A 20 -4.44 -8.32 13.36
C LEU A 20 -5.51 -9.36 13.69
N THR A 21 -5.43 -10.00 14.87
CA THR A 21 -6.43 -10.95 15.34
C THR A 21 -7.81 -10.28 15.50
N LEU A 22 -7.85 -9.08 16.08
CA LEU A 22 -9.07 -8.29 16.22
C LEU A 22 -9.70 -7.94 14.86
N ALA A 23 -8.89 -7.68 13.83
CA ALA A 23 -9.41 -7.43 12.48
C ALA A 23 -10.23 -8.62 11.98
N PHE A 24 -9.77 -9.86 12.15
CA PHE A 24 -10.51 -11.06 11.79
C PHE A 24 -11.79 -11.25 12.62
N ASP A 25 -11.72 -10.99 13.92
CA ASP A 25 -12.91 -11.02 14.79
C ASP A 25 -13.96 -10.03 14.30
N VAL A 26 -13.59 -8.77 14.03
CA VAL A 26 -14.52 -7.76 13.51
C VAL A 26 -15.14 -8.19 12.19
N LEU A 27 -14.36 -8.71 11.24
CA LEU A 27 -14.86 -9.15 9.94
C LEU A 27 -15.82 -10.35 10.03
N ALA A 28 -15.64 -11.20 11.05
CA ALA A 28 -16.48 -12.38 11.25
C ALA A 28 -17.81 -12.08 11.98
N ARG A 29 -17.94 -10.91 12.62
CA ARG A 29 -19.14 -10.57 13.42
C ARG A 29 -20.39 -10.44 12.58
N GLU A 30 -21.51 -10.84 13.13
CA GLU A 30 -22.82 -10.66 12.51
C GLU A 30 -23.16 -9.18 12.29
N THR A 31 -22.66 -8.30 13.17
CA THR A 31 -22.80 -6.84 13.05
C THR A 31 -22.08 -6.26 11.82
N THR A 32 -21.06 -6.94 11.30
CA THR A 32 -20.36 -6.53 10.06
C THR A 32 -21.24 -6.81 8.85
N HIS A 33 -21.84 -7.99 8.77
CA HIS A 33 -22.81 -8.31 7.72
C HIS A 33 -23.67 -9.51 8.15
N ARG A 34 -24.98 -9.48 7.85
CA ARG A 34 -25.92 -10.56 8.23
C ARG A 34 -25.62 -11.86 7.50
N ASP A 35 -25.29 -11.79 6.22
CA ASP A 35 -24.95 -12.95 5.41
C ASP A 35 -23.57 -13.51 5.77
N PRO A 36 -23.48 -14.75 6.28
CA PRO A 36 -22.20 -15.39 6.61
C PRO A 36 -21.30 -15.59 5.39
N ALA A 37 -21.83 -15.74 4.18
CA ALA A 37 -21.02 -15.88 2.98
C ALA A 37 -20.20 -14.60 2.68
N ILE A 38 -20.79 -13.45 2.92
CA ILE A 38 -20.08 -12.17 2.81
C ILE A 38 -18.97 -12.05 3.87
N ARG A 39 -19.26 -12.41 5.12
CA ARG A 39 -18.23 -12.41 6.18
C ARG A 39 -17.07 -13.34 5.86
N ILE A 40 -17.36 -14.55 5.35
CA ILE A 40 -16.31 -15.49 4.91
C ILE A 40 -15.49 -14.91 3.76
N ALA A 41 -16.13 -14.27 2.78
CA ALA A 41 -15.42 -13.62 1.67
C ALA A 41 -14.49 -12.50 2.15
N LEU A 42 -14.93 -11.66 3.11
CA LEU A 42 -14.13 -10.62 3.72
C LEU A 42 -12.92 -11.19 4.48
N VAL A 43 -13.14 -12.22 5.31
CA VAL A 43 -12.08 -12.91 6.08
C VAL A 43 -11.05 -13.53 5.13
N GLN A 44 -11.48 -14.21 4.07
CA GLN A 44 -10.58 -14.81 3.08
C GLN A 44 -9.77 -13.75 2.32
N ALA A 45 -10.41 -12.65 1.92
CA ALA A 45 -9.73 -11.56 1.22
C ALA A 45 -8.68 -10.88 2.15
N MET A 46 -9.04 -10.63 3.42
CA MET A 46 -8.12 -10.11 4.44
C MET A 46 -6.93 -11.03 4.67
N ALA A 47 -7.17 -12.35 4.80
CA ALA A 47 -6.11 -13.34 5.02
C ALA A 47 -5.10 -13.36 3.85
N ARG A 48 -5.59 -13.26 2.60
CA ARG A 48 -4.71 -13.15 1.42
C ARG A 48 -3.92 -11.84 1.42
N ALA A 49 -4.58 -10.73 1.71
CA ALA A 49 -3.96 -9.40 1.67
C ALA A 49 -2.94 -9.19 2.79
N SER A 50 -3.18 -9.72 4.00
CA SER A 50 -2.26 -9.58 5.14
C SER A 50 -1.19 -10.66 5.20
N GLY A 51 -1.44 -11.84 4.62
CA GLY A 51 -0.60 -13.04 4.74
C GLY A 51 0.64 -13.08 3.85
N ALA A 52 1.14 -14.30 3.63
CA ALA A 52 2.35 -14.57 2.85
C ALA A 52 2.27 -14.13 1.38
N ALA A 53 1.07 -14.15 0.78
CA ALA A 53 0.84 -13.65 -0.57
C ALA A 53 0.65 -12.13 -0.65
N GLY A 54 0.56 -11.44 0.49
CA GLY A 54 0.33 -10.01 0.63
C GLY A 54 1.37 -9.34 1.53
N MET A 55 0.91 -8.57 2.51
CA MET A 55 1.71 -7.65 3.31
C MET A 55 2.89 -8.34 4.02
N VAL A 56 2.67 -9.47 4.69
CA VAL A 56 3.73 -10.18 5.41
C VAL A 56 4.80 -10.71 4.45
N GLY A 57 4.39 -11.27 3.30
CA GLY A 57 5.34 -11.69 2.26
C GLY A 57 6.14 -10.52 1.68
N GLY A 58 5.50 -9.37 1.45
CA GLY A 58 6.18 -8.15 1.04
C GLY A 58 7.18 -7.64 2.07
N GLN A 59 6.81 -7.67 3.34
CA GLN A 59 7.73 -7.32 4.44
C GLN A 59 8.91 -8.29 4.55
N ALA A 60 8.66 -9.59 4.33
CA ALA A 60 9.75 -10.57 4.30
C ALA A 60 10.75 -10.28 3.16
N LEU A 61 10.25 -9.93 1.95
CA LEU A 61 11.11 -9.53 0.84
C LEU A 61 11.95 -8.28 1.17
N ASP A 62 11.35 -7.29 1.83
CA ASP A 62 12.03 -6.06 2.25
C ASP A 62 13.18 -6.37 3.23
N LEU A 63 12.91 -7.15 4.26
CA LEU A 63 13.90 -7.55 5.26
C LEU A 63 15.00 -8.49 4.72
N MET A 64 14.68 -9.33 3.73
CA MET A 64 15.66 -10.20 3.10
C MET A 64 16.67 -9.42 2.25
N ALA A 65 16.23 -8.37 1.58
CA ALA A 65 17.12 -7.49 0.82
C ALA A 65 18.18 -6.86 1.73
N ASP A 66 17.80 -6.44 2.94
CA ASP A 66 18.72 -5.87 3.93
C ASP A 66 19.68 -6.89 4.53
N LYS A 67 19.20 -8.13 4.81
CA LYS A 67 19.97 -9.15 5.55
C LYS A 67 20.94 -9.94 4.70
N LEU A 68 20.63 -10.17 3.43
CA LEU A 68 21.45 -11.04 2.58
C LEU A 68 22.67 -10.33 2.00
N GLY A 69 22.82 -9.02 2.22
CA GLY A 69 23.94 -8.25 1.69
C GLY A 69 24.10 -8.46 0.19
N ASP A 70 23.00 -8.77 -0.52
CA ASP A 70 23.04 -9.09 -1.94
C ASP A 70 23.45 -7.83 -2.71
N PRO A 71 24.65 -7.80 -3.29
CA PRO A 71 25.16 -6.64 -4.02
C PRO A 71 24.36 -6.36 -5.31
N ARG A 72 23.37 -7.21 -5.64
CA ARG A 72 22.53 -7.00 -6.81
C ARG A 72 21.56 -5.85 -6.58
N THR A 73 21.71 -4.79 -7.34
CA THR A 73 20.74 -3.71 -7.37
C THR A 73 19.36 -4.29 -7.70
N PRO A 74 18.34 -4.11 -6.85
CA PRO A 74 17.00 -4.61 -7.11
C PRO A 74 16.48 -4.06 -8.44
N THR A 75 15.85 -4.92 -9.24
CA THR A 75 15.20 -4.47 -10.48
C THR A 75 13.92 -3.69 -10.17
N ALA A 76 13.48 -2.84 -11.10
CA ALA A 76 12.22 -2.13 -10.97
C ALA A 76 11.03 -3.08 -10.72
N ASP A 77 11.04 -4.27 -11.34
CA ASP A 77 9.99 -5.27 -11.14
C ASP A 77 10.03 -5.87 -9.73
N HIS A 78 11.21 -6.09 -9.18
CA HIS A 78 11.34 -6.53 -7.78
C HIS A 78 10.77 -5.48 -6.82
N ILE A 79 11.13 -4.22 -7.00
CA ILE A 79 10.63 -3.10 -6.17
C ILE A 79 9.12 -2.97 -6.29
N ARG A 80 8.56 -2.99 -7.52
CA ARG A 80 7.11 -2.95 -7.73
C ARG A 80 6.40 -4.11 -7.06
N ARG A 81 6.92 -5.32 -7.17
CA ARG A 81 6.34 -6.51 -6.52
C ARG A 81 6.35 -6.36 -5.00
N LEU A 82 7.48 -5.97 -4.42
CA LEU A 82 7.62 -5.74 -2.99
C LEU A 82 6.62 -4.70 -2.50
N GLN A 83 6.55 -3.53 -3.15
CA GLN A 83 5.64 -2.44 -2.81
C GLN A 83 4.16 -2.84 -2.98
N ALA A 84 3.82 -3.56 -4.05
CA ALA A 84 2.47 -4.07 -4.28
C ALA A 84 2.05 -5.05 -3.17
N MET A 85 2.95 -5.89 -2.68
CA MET A 85 2.68 -6.82 -1.60
C MET A 85 2.66 -6.12 -0.23
N LYS A 86 3.73 -5.39 0.12
CA LYS A 86 3.91 -4.82 1.46
C LYS A 86 2.86 -3.74 1.80
N THR A 87 2.53 -2.89 0.84
CA THR A 87 1.61 -1.76 1.01
C THR A 87 0.35 -1.90 0.16
N GLY A 88 0.51 -2.23 -1.12
CA GLY A 88 -0.59 -2.26 -2.08
C GLY A 88 -1.68 -3.28 -1.72
N ALA A 89 -1.33 -4.45 -1.22
CA ALA A 89 -2.28 -5.52 -0.93
C ALA A 89 -3.40 -5.11 0.04
N LEU A 90 -3.09 -4.36 1.08
CA LEU A 90 -4.09 -3.88 2.04
C LEU A 90 -4.93 -2.73 1.50
N LEU A 91 -4.37 -1.86 0.64
CA LEU A 91 -5.14 -0.82 -0.06
C LEU A 91 -6.13 -1.44 -1.07
N VAL A 92 -5.68 -2.44 -1.82
CA VAL A 92 -6.56 -3.23 -2.71
C VAL A 92 -7.66 -3.92 -1.90
N TYR A 93 -7.30 -4.55 -0.77
CA TYR A 93 -8.27 -5.20 0.11
C TYR A 93 -9.34 -4.21 0.60
N ALA A 94 -8.97 -3.01 0.99
CA ALA A 94 -9.95 -2.01 1.46
C ALA A 94 -10.99 -1.68 0.38
N CYS A 95 -10.56 -1.54 -0.87
CA CYS A 95 -11.45 -1.31 -2.02
C CYS A 95 -12.31 -2.55 -2.33
N GLU A 96 -11.71 -3.74 -2.33
CA GLU A 96 -12.38 -5.02 -2.57
C GLU A 96 -13.40 -5.34 -1.48
N ALA A 97 -13.08 -5.06 -0.22
CA ALA A 97 -14.00 -5.26 0.91
C ALA A 97 -15.27 -4.42 0.77
N GLY A 98 -15.13 -3.16 0.34
CA GLY A 98 -16.27 -2.30 0.01
C GLY A 98 -17.15 -2.90 -1.10
N ALA A 99 -16.53 -3.45 -2.14
CA ALA A 99 -17.24 -4.13 -3.23
C ALA A 99 -17.98 -5.40 -2.74
N ILE A 100 -17.33 -6.20 -1.88
CA ILE A 100 -17.93 -7.40 -1.30
C ILE A 100 -19.14 -7.02 -0.43
N LEU A 101 -19.00 -6.04 0.46
CA LEU A 101 -20.08 -5.54 1.33
C LEU A 101 -21.25 -4.95 0.55
N GLY A 102 -20.96 -4.26 -0.55
CA GLY A 102 -21.95 -3.65 -1.43
C GLY A 102 -22.57 -4.62 -2.44
N HIS A 103 -22.24 -5.92 -2.41
CA HIS A 103 -22.69 -6.90 -3.42
C HIS A 103 -22.41 -6.43 -4.85
N ALA A 104 -21.29 -5.75 -5.07
CA ALA A 104 -20.97 -5.18 -6.37
C ALA A 104 -20.83 -6.29 -7.45
N PRO A 105 -21.35 -6.05 -8.65
CA PRO A 105 -21.13 -6.92 -9.79
C PRO A 105 -19.64 -7.13 -10.05
N GLU A 106 -19.27 -8.24 -10.66
CA GLU A 106 -17.88 -8.61 -10.92
C GLU A 106 -17.09 -7.52 -11.67
N ALA A 107 -17.73 -6.84 -12.62
CA ALA A 107 -17.10 -5.74 -13.36
C ALA A 107 -16.77 -4.53 -12.46
N GLU A 108 -17.66 -4.17 -11.54
CA GLU A 108 -17.45 -3.09 -10.58
C GLU A 108 -16.38 -3.49 -9.54
N ARG A 109 -16.41 -4.75 -9.08
CA ARG A 109 -15.38 -5.29 -8.17
C ARG A 109 -13.99 -5.21 -8.81
N LYS A 110 -13.85 -5.63 -10.08
CA LYS A 110 -12.59 -5.51 -10.83
C LYS A 110 -12.14 -4.06 -10.96
N ALA A 111 -13.04 -3.14 -11.24
CA ALA A 111 -12.74 -1.72 -11.32
C ALA A 111 -12.23 -1.15 -9.99
N LEU A 112 -12.81 -1.54 -8.86
CA LEU A 112 -12.34 -1.13 -7.53
C LEU A 112 -10.99 -1.77 -7.15
N VAL A 113 -10.74 -3.00 -7.54
CA VAL A 113 -9.43 -3.65 -7.38
C VAL A 113 -8.36 -2.95 -8.23
N GLU A 114 -8.68 -2.58 -9.47
CA GLU A 114 -7.77 -1.80 -10.33
C GLU A 114 -7.49 -0.41 -9.75
N PHE A 115 -8.53 0.27 -9.24
CA PHE A 115 -8.37 1.53 -8.50
C PHE A 115 -7.43 1.36 -7.31
N GLY A 116 -7.66 0.38 -6.45
CA GLY A 116 -6.83 0.09 -5.28
C GLY A 116 -5.38 -0.21 -5.65
N THR A 117 -5.16 -0.93 -6.75
CA THR A 117 -3.83 -1.25 -7.29
C THR A 117 -3.11 0.02 -7.75
N ALA A 118 -3.78 0.87 -8.50
CA ALA A 118 -3.22 2.15 -8.95
C ALA A 118 -2.97 3.10 -7.77
N LEU A 119 -3.90 3.19 -6.80
CA LEU A 119 -3.74 4.00 -5.61
C LEU A 119 -2.53 3.55 -4.76
N GLY A 120 -2.34 2.24 -4.59
CA GLY A 120 -1.20 1.68 -3.85
C GLY A 120 0.13 2.01 -4.50
N LEU A 121 0.22 1.93 -5.83
CA LEU A 121 1.41 2.33 -6.57
C LEU A 121 1.66 3.84 -6.47
N ALA A 122 0.63 4.68 -6.65
CA ALA A 122 0.72 6.12 -6.51
C ALA A 122 1.20 6.53 -5.11
N PHE A 123 0.68 5.85 -4.07
CA PHE A 123 1.08 6.08 -2.68
C PHE A 123 2.58 5.87 -2.49
N GLN A 124 3.14 4.77 -3.01
CA GLN A 124 4.57 4.47 -2.87
C GLN A 124 5.44 5.42 -3.69
N ILE A 125 5.06 5.76 -4.92
CA ILE A 125 5.82 6.72 -5.73
C ILE A 125 5.82 8.11 -5.06
N ALA A 126 4.68 8.54 -4.50
CA ALA A 126 4.58 9.82 -3.80
C ALA A 126 5.44 9.83 -2.52
N ASP A 127 5.48 8.72 -1.78
CA ASP A 127 6.30 8.54 -0.58
C ASP A 127 7.80 8.62 -0.93
N ASP A 128 8.23 7.83 -1.91
CA ASP A 128 9.62 7.82 -2.40
C ASP A 128 10.06 9.22 -2.93
N LEU A 129 9.13 9.97 -3.57
CA LEU A 129 9.39 11.34 -4.03
C LEU A 129 9.55 12.32 -2.87
N LEU A 130 8.67 12.22 -1.85
CA LEU A 130 8.76 13.08 -0.65
C LEU A 130 10.08 12.86 0.09
N ASP A 131 10.50 11.61 0.24
CA ASP A 131 11.77 11.27 0.87
C ASP A 131 12.95 11.83 0.08
N ALA A 132 12.96 11.66 -1.25
CA ALA A 132 14.03 12.18 -2.12
C ALA A 132 14.11 13.71 -2.15
N GLU A 133 12.97 14.42 -2.07
CA GLU A 133 12.89 15.87 -2.11
C GLU A 133 13.06 16.51 -0.73
N GLY A 134 12.58 15.87 0.33
CA GLY A 134 12.77 16.29 1.71
C GLY A 134 14.25 16.29 2.10
N ASP A 135 15.00 15.28 1.70
CA ASP A 135 16.44 15.23 1.91
C ASP A 135 17.19 16.33 1.14
N ALA A 136 16.75 16.66 -0.07
CA ALA A 136 17.35 17.75 -0.88
C ALA A 136 17.12 19.14 -0.28
N ALA A 137 15.98 19.38 0.38
CA ALA A 137 15.64 20.67 0.99
C ALA A 137 16.26 20.87 2.38
N THR A 138 16.44 19.78 3.15
CA THR A 138 16.96 19.83 4.53
C THR A 138 18.47 19.72 4.60
N VAL A 139 19.11 19.15 3.58
CA VAL A 139 20.53 18.85 3.57
C VAL A 139 21.15 19.33 2.28
N GLY A 140 21.59 20.57 2.25
CA GLY A 140 22.49 21.04 1.18
C GLY A 140 23.77 20.17 1.01
N LYS A 141 23.81 18.97 1.56
CA LYS A 141 24.99 18.07 1.59
C LYS A 141 24.72 16.55 1.71
N ALA A 142 23.51 16.02 1.54
CA ALA A 142 23.38 14.55 1.58
C ALA A 142 22.18 14.03 0.78
N VAL A 143 22.31 14.00 -0.52
CA VAL A 143 21.49 13.15 -1.44
C VAL A 143 21.82 11.65 -1.22
N ALA A 144 22.14 11.21 -0.02
CA ALA A 144 22.75 9.90 0.20
C ALA A 144 22.25 9.15 1.45
N LYS A 145 21.16 9.53 2.12
CA LYS A 145 20.77 8.79 3.32
C LYS A 145 20.06 7.47 2.99
N ASP A 146 19.16 7.44 2.03
CA ASP A 146 18.56 6.17 1.56
C ASP A 146 19.48 5.40 0.62
N ALA A 147 20.28 6.09 -0.20
CA ALA A 147 21.39 5.47 -0.91
C ALA A 147 22.47 4.95 0.06
N ALA A 148 22.68 5.58 1.20
CA ALA A 148 23.58 5.09 2.27
C ALA A 148 22.94 3.98 3.11
N ALA A 149 21.61 3.87 3.16
CA ALA A 149 20.87 2.77 3.77
C ALA A 149 20.64 1.58 2.83
N GLY A 150 21.09 1.66 1.56
CA GLY A 150 21.02 0.52 0.61
C GLY A 150 19.61 0.24 0.06
N LYS A 151 18.59 1.05 0.35
CA LYS A 151 17.23 0.85 -0.18
C LYS A 151 17.10 1.44 -1.59
N ALA A 152 16.99 0.55 -2.59
CA ALA A 152 16.65 0.97 -3.93
C ALA A 152 15.14 1.25 -4.02
N THR A 153 14.77 2.47 -4.44
CA THR A 153 13.40 2.88 -4.70
C THR A 153 13.16 3.06 -6.21
N LEU A 154 11.90 3.16 -6.64
CA LEU A 154 11.61 3.50 -8.03
C LEU A 154 12.21 4.86 -8.41
N VAL A 155 12.15 5.82 -7.49
CA VAL A 155 12.73 7.16 -7.70
C VAL A 155 14.25 7.10 -7.87
N SER A 156 14.96 6.29 -7.07
CA SER A 156 16.42 6.12 -7.20
C SER A 156 16.84 5.48 -8.52
N LEU A 157 15.98 4.61 -9.09
CA LEU A 157 16.25 3.93 -10.36
C LEU A 157 15.98 4.79 -11.59
N MET A 158 14.90 5.58 -11.57
CA MET A 158 14.46 6.31 -12.78
C MET A 158 14.65 7.82 -12.72
N GLY A 159 14.97 8.35 -11.55
CA GLY A 159 15.08 9.78 -11.29
C GLY A 159 13.74 10.48 -11.03
N ILE A 160 13.81 11.63 -10.36
CA ILE A 160 12.63 12.41 -9.95
C ILE A 160 11.71 12.80 -11.12
N PRO A 161 12.20 13.28 -12.30
CA PRO A 161 11.30 13.66 -13.39
C PRO A 161 10.47 12.48 -13.92
N ALA A 162 11.08 11.31 -14.12
CA ALA A 162 10.38 10.13 -14.62
C ALA A 162 9.41 9.57 -13.55
N ALA A 163 9.78 9.61 -12.26
CA ALA A 163 8.90 9.21 -11.17
C ALA A 163 7.66 10.12 -11.06
N ARG A 164 7.81 11.44 -11.24
CA ARG A 164 6.67 12.37 -11.28
C ARG A 164 5.73 12.11 -12.46
N GLN A 165 6.28 11.81 -13.63
CA GLN A 165 5.48 11.41 -14.79
C GLN A 165 4.71 10.12 -14.49
N MET A 166 5.38 9.09 -13.97
CA MET A 166 4.75 7.83 -13.57
C MET A 166 3.65 8.04 -12.53
N LEU A 167 3.84 8.94 -11.56
CA LEU A 167 2.83 9.28 -10.56
C LEU A 167 1.57 9.86 -11.23
N ALA A 168 1.72 10.80 -12.15
CA ALA A 168 0.60 11.40 -12.89
C ALA A 168 -0.13 10.37 -13.76
N GLU A 169 0.59 9.50 -14.46
CA GLU A 169 0.01 8.40 -15.24
C GLU A 169 -0.75 7.41 -14.35
N THR A 170 -0.22 7.13 -13.16
CA THR A 170 -0.85 6.22 -12.19
C THR A 170 -2.12 6.85 -11.60
N GLU A 171 -2.14 8.16 -11.32
CA GLU A 171 -3.35 8.88 -10.92
C GLU A 171 -4.42 8.83 -12.02
N ALA A 172 -4.03 9.08 -13.27
CA ALA A 172 -4.94 9.00 -14.41
C ALA A 172 -5.57 7.59 -14.53
N ARG A 173 -4.76 6.53 -14.35
CA ARG A 173 -5.22 5.14 -14.34
C ARG A 173 -6.20 4.88 -13.19
N ALA A 174 -5.91 5.37 -11.97
CA ALA A 174 -6.83 5.26 -10.83
C ALA A 174 -8.18 5.93 -11.13
N ASN A 175 -8.17 7.14 -11.69
CA ASN A 175 -9.38 7.86 -12.06
C ASN A 175 -10.16 7.15 -13.18
N ALA A 176 -9.47 6.57 -14.18
CA ALA A 176 -10.10 5.82 -15.26
C ALA A 176 -10.80 4.55 -14.75
N ALA A 177 -10.22 3.83 -13.77
CA ALA A 177 -10.86 2.68 -13.15
C ALA A 177 -12.20 3.03 -12.47
N LEU A 178 -12.37 4.27 -12.02
CA LEU A 178 -13.60 4.74 -11.38
C LEU A 178 -14.68 5.25 -12.37
N ALA A 179 -14.43 5.19 -13.68
CA ALA A 179 -15.40 5.67 -14.68
C ALA A 179 -16.81 5.04 -14.54
N PRO A 180 -16.96 3.72 -14.25
CA PRO A 180 -18.30 3.11 -14.11
C PRO A 180 -19.13 3.66 -12.96
N PHE A 181 -18.53 4.30 -11.96
CA PHE A 181 -19.22 4.74 -10.73
C PHE A 181 -19.74 6.17 -10.77
N SER A 182 -19.47 6.92 -11.84
CA SER A 182 -19.91 8.31 -11.99
C SER A 182 -19.54 9.15 -10.73
N THR A 183 -20.44 10.00 -10.22
CA THR A 183 -20.21 10.84 -9.02
C THR A 183 -20.18 10.06 -7.70
N LYS A 184 -20.68 8.82 -7.67
CA LYS A 184 -20.64 7.97 -6.46
C LYS A 184 -19.20 7.69 -6.00
N ALA A 185 -18.22 7.77 -6.90
CA ALA A 185 -16.82 7.55 -6.58
C ALA A 185 -16.02 8.85 -6.34
N ASP A 186 -16.66 10.01 -6.17
CA ASP A 186 -15.94 11.28 -6.02
C ASP A 186 -15.04 11.31 -4.79
N ILE A 187 -15.43 10.63 -3.71
CA ILE A 187 -14.58 10.50 -2.52
C ILE A 187 -13.31 9.68 -2.81
N LEU A 188 -13.40 8.65 -3.63
CA LEU A 188 -12.24 7.85 -4.04
C LEU A 188 -11.32 8.66 -4.97
N ARG A 189 -11.89 9.46 -5.88
CA ARG A 189 -11.11 10.41 -6.70
C ARG A 189 -10.43 11.46 -5.84
N ALA A 190 -11.11 11.95 -4.80
CA ALA A 190 -10.51 12.88 -3.86
C ALA A 190 -9.36 12.24 -3.07
N ALA A 191 -9.49 10.97 -2.67
CA ALA A 191 -8.42 10.22 -2.01
C ALA A 191 -7.21 10.04 -2.93
N ALA A 192 -7.41 9.71 -4.22
CA ALA A 192 -6.31 9.60 -5.18
C ALA A 192 -5.58 10.94 -5.36
N ARG A 193 -6.32 12.05 -5.54
CA ARG A 193 -5.72 13.40 -5.59
C ARG A 193 -4.95 13.75 -4.32
N PHE A 194 -5.49 13.41 -3.14
CA PHE A 194 -4.82 13.67 -1.87
C PHE A 194 -3.48 12.95 -1.78
N VAL A 195 -3.43 11.67 -2.18
CA VAL A 195 -2.19 10.86 -2.19
C VAL A 195 -1.13 11.50 -3.08
N VAL A 196 -1.52 11.98 -4.26
CA VAL A 196 -0.59 12.58 -5.23
C VAL A 196 -0.14 14.00 -4.81
N ALA A 197 -1.03 14.77 -4.19
CA ALA A 197 -0.79 16.17 -3.83
C ALA A 197 -0.17 16.37 -2.44
N ARG A 198 -0.03 15.32 -1.62
CA ARG A 198 0.48 15.44 -0.25
C ARG A 198 1.92 15.97 -0.24
N LYS A 199 2.23 16.77 0.79
CA LYS A 199 3.54 17.42 0.97
C LYS A 199 4.24 16.94 2.25
N SER A 200 3.63 16.01 2.98
CA SER A 200 4.14 15.40 4.21
C SER A 200 3.35 14.11 4.51
#